data_a9932f7f4b3c3f2ac67cf269a4fecd79
#
_entry.id   a9932f7f4b3c3f2ac67cf269a4fecd79
#
_cell.length_a   1.000
_cell.length_b   1.000
_cell.length_c   1.000
_cell.angle_alpha   90.00
_cell.angle_beta   90.00
_cell.angle_gamma   90.00
#
_symmetry.space_group_name_H-M   'P 1'
#
loop_
_entity.id
_entity.type
_entity.pdbx_description
1 polymer ?
#
loop_
_entity_poly.entity_id
_entity_poly.type
_entity_poly.pdbx_seq_one_letter_code
_entity_poly.pdbx_strand_id
1 'polypeptide(L)'
;GELDDDDDMEDDDGFVEEDEKENCHRELARPAATAYVSAPVVVAKGPKPQGPFQVNSTKVNPDTVGAQKRRFLCYNTLGSVVATEDTNSGLKNVEMSFHDTSKGGRMPTITDDVGYELGVCGEKGVLLAAKSQIFFKPYESWTKDSEWTLEMSEDERPTTIACGDDFVAVATSQNFLRVFTSYGAQKEVLNFEGPIVSLAASNDALAVCYREHFSECKLKFKVLDVEKRVEKYAGNIPLSSLNSDEDDNS
;
A
#
# COMPACT_ATOMS: atom_id res chain seq x y z
N GLY A 1 -14.95 48.70 -47.22
CA GLY A 1 -13.95 49.70 -47.30
C GLY A 1 -12.69 49.15 -46.65
N GLU A 2 -11.65 48.64 -47.34
CA GLU A 2 -10.57 49.45 -47.96
C GLU A 2 -9.86 50.28 -46.90
N LEU A 3 -8.60 50.20 -46.67
CA LEU A 3 -7.33 50.21 -47.38
C LEU A 3 -6.23 49.81 -46.38
N ASP A 4 -5.28 48.94 -46.71
CA ASP A 4 -3.91 49.15 -47.22
C ASP A 4 -3.08 50.16 -46.41
N ASP A 5 -1.91 49.74 -46.02
CA ASP A 5 -0.60 50.18 -46.46
C ASP A 5 0.52 49.57 -45.61
N ASP A 6 1.32 48.80 -46.32
CA ASP A 6 2.77 48.67 -46.41
C ASP A 6 3.60 49.74 -45.65
N ASP A 7 4.72 49.32 -45.06
CA ASP A 7 6.02 49.89 -45.38
C ASP A 7 7.16 49.02 -44.85
N ASP A 8 7.91 48.52 -45.82
CA ASP A 8 9.28 48.04 -45.76
C ASP A 8 10.23 49.12 -45.25
N MET A 9 11.28 48.70 -44.56
CA MET A 9 12.62 49.28 -44.76
C MET A 9 13.72 48.31 -44.30
N GLU A 10 14.38 47.77 -45.29
CA GLU A 10 15.77 47.29 -45.28
C GLU A 10 16.72 48.45 -44.93
N ASP A 11 17.89 48.08 -44.40
CA ASP A 11 19.26 48.55 -44.72
C ASP A 11 20.16 48.03 -43.62
N ASP A 12 21.07 47.17 -43.90
CA ASP A 12 22.27 47.10 -44.72
C ASP A 12 23.51 47.56 -43.94
N ASP A 13 24.53 46.75 -44.15
CA ASP A 13 25.97 47.02 -44.06
C ASP A 13 26.71 47.16 -42.74
N GLY A 14 27.72 46.31 -42.68
CA GLY A 14 28.88 46.57 -41.79
C GLY A 14 29.87 45.40 -41.61
N PHE A 15 30.38 44.89 -42.71
CA PHE A 15 31.55 44.04 -42.80
C PHE A 15 32.83 44.82 -42.39
N VAL A 16 33.62 44.32 -41.42
CA VAL A 16 35.06 44.60 -41.30
C VAL A 16 35.78 43.36 -40.84
N GLU A 17 36.64 42.88 -41.70
CA GLU A 17 37.70 41.88 -41.45
C GLU A 17 38.91 42.50 -40.72
N GLU A 18 39.73 41.54 -40.26
CA GLU A 18 41.19 41.61 -39.91
C GLU A 18 41.49 42.09 -38.49
N ASP A 19 42.14 41.30 -37.67
CA ASP A 19 43.54 40.94 -37.75
C ASP A 19 43.95 39.80 -36.81
N GLU A 20 44.76 38.92 -37.32
CA GLU A 20 45.51 37.87 -36.63
C GLU A 20 46.44 38.45 -35.53
N LYS A 21 46.41 37.81 -34.37
CA LYS A 21 47.62 37.67 -33.56
C LYS A 21 47.62 36.38 -32.78
N GLU A 22 48.51 35.50 -33.14
CA GLU A 22 49.02 34.40 -32.36
C GLU A 22 49.23 34.76 -30.89
N ASN A 23 48.71 33.93 -30.01
CA ASN A 23 49.46 33.73 -28.76
C ASN A 23 49.10 32.42 -28.04
N CYS A 24 50.13 31.58 -28.04
CA CYS A 24 50.50 30.58 -27.03
C CYS A 24 49.39 29.73 -26.40
N HIS A 25 49.24 28.56 -26.99
CA HIS A 25 48.78 27.38 -26.29
C HIS A 25 49.68 27.07 -25.09
N ARG A 26 49.15 27.36 -23.92
CA ARG A 26 49.58 26.70 -22.69
C ARG A 26 48.50 25.71 -22.32
N GLU A 27 48.65 24.49 -22.81
CA GLU A 27 47.85 23.34 -22.35
C GLU A 27 48.11 23.16 -20.86
N LEU A 28 47.17 23.62 -20.06
CA LEU A 28 47.05 23.18 -18.69
C LEU A 28 46.48 21.75 -18.71
N ALA A 29 47.41 20.79 -18.55
CA ALA A 29 47.05 19.39 -18.34
C ALA A 29 46.02 19.30 -17.21
N ARG A 30 44.79 18.93 -17.58
CA ARG A 30 43.76 18.53 -16.60
C ARG A 30 44.30 17.32 -15.85
N PRO A 31 44.30 17.32 -14.51
CA PRO A 31 44.63 16.12 -13.77
C PRO A 31 43.63 15.05 -14.15
N ALA A 32 44.13 13.88 -14.55
CA ALA A 32 43.31 12.70 -14.82
C ALA A 32 42.36 12.45 -13.61
N ALA A 33 41.08 12.45 -13.90
CA ALA A 33 40.06 12.06 -12.89
C ALA A 33 40.41 10.63 -12.45
N THR A 34 40.94 10.52 -11.25
CA THR A 34 41.13 9.23 -10.58
C THR A 34 39.72 8.62 -10.47
N ALA A 35 39.43 7.62 -11.28
CA ALA A 35 38.23 6.84 -11.14
C ALA A 35 38.28 6.20 -9.75
N TYR A 36 37.48 6.75 -8.84
CA TYR A 36 37.20 6.07 -7.59
C TYR A 36 36.41 4.81 -7.93
N VAL A 37 37.13 3.70 -8.02
CA VAL A 37 36.49 2.38 -8.00
C VAL A 37 35.88 2.26 -6.61
N SER A 38 34.59 2.53 -6.54
CA SER A 38 33.82 2.25 -5.32
C SER A 38 33.92 0.75 -5.05
N ALA A 39 34.56 0.41 -3.95
CA ALA A 39 34.64 -0.97 -3.48
C ALA A 39 33.17 -1.50 -3.44
N PRO A 40 32.94 -2.77 -3.86
CA PRO A 40 31.61 -3.33 -3.80
C PRO A 40 31.12 -3.24 -2.35
N VAL A 41 30.03 -2.51 -2.14
CA VAL A 41 29.37 -2.45 -0.84
C VAL A 41 28.88 -3.87 -0.58
N VAL A 42 29.59 -4.60 0.27
CA VAL A 42 29.12 -5.88 0.81
C VAL A 42 27.94 -5.53 1.71
N VAL A 43 26.74 -5.59 1.14
CA VAL A 43 25.51 -5.47 1.90
C VAL A 43 25.46 -6.69 2.81
N ALA A 44 25.74 -6.49 4.08
CA ALA A 44 25.57 -7.52 5.08
C ALA A 44 24.13 -8.06 4.94
N LYS A 45 23.99 -9.38 4.73
CA LYS A 45 22.71 -10.07 4.64
C LYS A 45 22.08 -10.13 6.03
N GLY A 46 21.64 -8.97 6.51
CA GLY A 46 20.78 -8.91 7.70
C GLY A 46 19.38 -9.50 7.43
N PRO A 47 18.58 -9.74 8.47
CA PRO A 47 17.22 -10.21 8.30
C PRO A 47 16.44 -9.24 7.40
N LYS A 48 15.66 -9.80 6.48
CA LYS A 48 14.82 -8.98 5.60
C LYS A 48 13.75 -8.27 6.41
N PRO A 49 13.51 -6.98 6.18
CA PRO A 49 12.42 -6.27 6.84
C PRO A 49 11.07 -6.93 6.60
N GLN A 50 10.23 -7.01 7.63
CA GLN A 50 8.87 -7.54 7.51
C GLN A 50 8.06 -6.67 6.54
N GLY A 51 7.54 -7.28 5.49
CA GLY A 51 6.61 -6.62 4.56
C GLY A 51 5.19 -6.55 5.10
N PRO A 52 4.30 -5.79 4.45
CA PRO A 52 2.88 -5.75 4.79
C PRO A 52 2.23 -7.13 4.73
N PHE A 53 1.29 -7.40 5.64
CA PHE A 53 0.48 -8.61 5.62
C PHE A 53 -0.91 -8.34 6.18
N GLN A 54 -1.89 -9.10 5.70
CA GLN A 54 -3.24 -9.08 6.24
C GLN A 54 -3.33 -10.03 7.44
N VAL A 55 -3.76 -9.50 8.57
CA VAL A 55 -3.98 -10.29 9.79
C VAL A 55 -5.12 -11.28 9.56
N ASN A 56 -5.01 -12.47 10.14
CA ASN A 56 -6.01 -13.53 10.06
C ASN A 56 -6.29 -14.05 8.63
N SER A 57 -5.35 -13.86 7.70
CA SER A 57 -5.44 -14.40 6.34
C SER A 57 -4.48 -15.58 6.13
N THR A 58 -4.76 -16.40 5.13
CA THR A 58 -3.84 -17.43 4.65
C THR A 58 -3.10 -16.95 3.41
N LYS A 59 -1.83 -17.33 3.28
CA LYS A 59 -1.09 -17.11 2.03
C LYS A 59 -1.64 -18.04 0.94
N VAL A 60 -1.60 -17.55 -0.31
CA VAL A 60 -1.85 -18.44 -1.46
C VAL A 60 -0.69 -19.43 -1.54
N ASN A 61 -1.01 -20.71 -1.55
CA ASN A 61 -0.02 -21.72 -1.92
C ASN A 61 -0.07 -21.88 -3.45
N PRO A 62 0.99 -21.50 -4.18
CA PRO A 62 1.02 -21.63 -5.64
C PRO A 62 0.97 -23.08 -6.10
N ASP A 63 1.39 -24.01 -5.24
CA ASP A 63 1.50 -25.43 -5.56
C ASP A 63 0.20 -26.22 -5.30
N THR A 64 -0.90 -25.55 -4.94
CA THR A 64 -2.17 -26.23 -4.75
C THR A 64 -2.70 -26.75 -6.09
N VAL A 65 -2.50 -28.03 -6.32
CA VAL A 65 -3.04 -28.76 -7.47
C VAL A 65 -4.45 -29.22 -7.13
N GLY A 66 -5.45 -28.69 -7.82
CA GLY A 66 -6.84 -29.07 -7.63
C GLY A 66 -7.79 -28.24 -8.49
N ALA A 67 -8.98 -28.76 -8.71
CA ALA A 67 -10.01 -28.08 -9.49
C ALA A 67 -10.51 -26.78 -8.83
N GLN A 68 -10.24 -26.60 -7.55
CA GLN A 68 -10.70 -25.43 -6.78
C GLN A 68 -9.58 -24.93 -5.87
N LYS A 69 -9.16 -23.69 -6.08
CA LYS A 69 -8.26 -23.00 -5.17
C LYS A 69 -9.10 -22.26 -4.14
N ARG A 70 -8.79 -22.49 -2.87
CA ARG A 70 -9.48 -21.87 -1.74
C ARG A 70 -8.49 -21.25 -0.77
N ARG A 71 -8.76 -20.02 -0.33
CA ARG A 71 -7.98 -19.39 0.72
C ARG A 71 -8.86 -18.55 1.65
N PHE A 72 -8.47 -18.42 2.90
CA PHE A 72 -9.07 -17.47 3.82
C PHE A 72 -8.48 -16.07 3.57
N LEU A 73 -9.33 -15.12 3.23
CA LEU A 73 -8.99 -13.70 3.26
C LEU A 73 -9.01 -13.18 4.70
N CYS A 74 -9.91 -13.74 5.52
CA CYS A 74 -9.99 -13.48 6.95
C CYS A 74 -10.59 -14.70 7.69
N TYR A 75 -10.08 -14.95 8.90
CA TYR A 75 -10.71 -15.83 9.88
C TYR A 75 -10.52 -15.22 11.26
N ASN A 76 -11.60 -14.67 11.84
CA ASN A 76 -11.57 -14.01 13.14
C ASN A 76 -12.70 -14.53 14.05
N THR A 77 -12.93 -13.89 15.20
CA THR A 77 -13.95 -14.30 16.16
C THR A 77 -15.40 -14.15 15.67
N LEU A 78 -15.63 -13.32 14.65
CA LEU A 78 -16.96 -13.08 14.08
C LEU A 78 -17.32 -14.12 13.02
N GLY A 79 -16.33 -14.46 12.18
CA GLY A 79 -16.58 -15.33 11.05
C GLY A 79 -15.38 -15.54 10.16
N SER A 80 -15.63 -15.99 8.95
CA SER A 80 -14.62 -16.22 7.93
C SER A 80 -15.03 -15.61 6.59
N VAL A 81 -14.04 -15.09 5.87
CA VAL A 81 -14.15 -14.64 4.49
C VAL A 81 -13.23 -15.51 3.65
N VAL A 82 -13.81 -16.21 2.68
CA VAL A 82 -13.09 -17.21 1.88
C VAL A 82 -13.18 -16.86 0.41
N ALA A 83 -12.03 -16.68 -0.23
CA ALA A 83 -11.95 -16.58 -1.68
C ALA A 83 -11.80 -17.98 -2.28
N THR A 84 -12.61 -18.27 -3.31
CA THR A 84 -12.56 -19.50 -4.08
C THR A 84 -12.37 -19.18 -5.55
N GLU A 85 -11.51 -19.93 -6.23
CA GLU A 85 -11.28 -19.85 -7.67
C GLU A 85 -11.47 -21.25 -8.26
N ASP A 86 -12.42 -21.36 -9.18
CA ASP A 86 -12.57 -22.59 -9.96
C ASP A 86 -11.62 -22.52 -11.14
N THR A 87 -10.62 -23.41 -11.15
CA THR A 87 -9.58 -23.46 -12.18
C THR A 87 -10.11 -23.88 -13.56
N ASN A 88 -11.27 -24.51 -13.63
CA ASN A 88 -11.85 -24.95 -14.91
C ASN A 88 -12.64 -23.82 -15.59
N SER A 89 -13.44 -23.09 -14.81
CA SER A 89 -14.28 -21.99 -15.32
C SER A 89 -13.62 -20.62 -15.20
N GLY A 90 -12.57 -20.49 -14.36
CA GLY A 90 -11.96 -19.22 -14.02
C GLY A 90 -12.82 -18.33 -13.11
N LEU A 91 -13.97 -18.83 -12.66
CA LEU A 91 -14.88 -18.08 -11.78
C LEU A 91 -14.24 -17.92 -10.41
N LYS A 92 -14.24 -16.67 -9.94
CA LYS A 92 -13.81 -16.29 -8.61
C LYS A 92 -15.00 -15.84 -7.78
N ASN A 93 -15.07 -16.30 -6.55
CA ASN A 93 -16.12 -15.95 -5.64
C ASN A 93 -15.54 -15.69 -4.24
N VAL A 94 -16.19 -14.79 -3.50
CA VAL A 94 -15.92 -14.55 -2.09
C VAL A 94 -17.14 -14.96 -1.29
N GLU A 95 -16.95 -15.90 -0.40
CA GLU A 95 -17.97 -16.39 0.52
C GLU A 95 -17.68 -15.91 1.92
N MET A 96 -18.72 -15.52 2.62
CA MET A 96 -18.64 -15.13 4.01
C MET A 96 -19.58 -15.98 4.85
N SER A 97 -19.11 -16.41 6.02
CA SER A 97 -19.91 -17.13 7.00
C SER A 97 -19.60 -16.66 8.43
N PHE A 98 -20.67 -16.45 9.20
CA PHE A 98 -20.55 -16.16 10.62
C PHE A 98 -20.38 -17.45 11.43
N HIS A 99 -19.63 -17.38 12.54
CA HIS A 99 -19.54 -18.47 13.49
C HIS A 99 -20.84 -18.58 14.31
N ASP A 100 -21.44 -17.44 14.61
CA ASP A 100 -22.75 -17.38 15.27
C ASP A 100 -23.87 -17.39 14.23
N THR A 101 -24.55 -18.53 14.09
CA THR A 101 -25.66 -18.70 13.15
C THR A 101 -26.89 -17.88 13.48
N SER A 102 -27.01 -17.37 14.73
CA SER A 102 -28.09 -16.46 15.12
C SER A 102 -28.00 -15.09 14.46
N LYS A 103 -26.81 -14.67 14.05
CA LYS A 103 -26.52 -13.42 13.32
C LYS A 103 -26.79 -13.49 11.80
N GLY A 104 -27.44 -14.54 11.31
CA GLY A 104 -27.86 -14.64 9.89
C GLY A 104 -27.13 -15.72 9.07
N GLY A 105 -26.20 -16.46 9.64
CA GLY A 105 -25.59 -17.61 9.00
C GLY A 105 -24.67 -17.26 7.83
N ARG A 106 -24.99 -17.72 6.63
CA ARG A 106 -24.19 -17.51 5.41
C ARG A 106 -24.70 -16.30 4.64
N MET A 107 -23.81 -15.38 4.34
CA MET A 107 -24.09 -14.25 3.46
C MET A 107 -24.17 -14.68 1.99
N PRO A 108 -24.86 -13.90 1.14
CA PRO A 108 -24.78 -14.11 -0.31
C PRO A 108 -23.33 -14.11 -0.80
N THR A 109 -23.03 -15.04 -1.69
CA THR A 109 -21.73 -15.10 -2.37
C THR A 109 -21.51 -13.84 -3.20
N ILE A 110 -20.33 -13.25 -3.11
CA ILE A 110 -19.93 -12.10 -3.91
C ILE A 110 -19.12 -12.64 -5.09
N THR A 111 -19.54 -12.34 -6.32
CA THR A 111 -18.74 -12.65 -7.50
C THR A 111 -17.54 -11.72 -7.53
N ASP A 112 -16.35 -12.27 -7.72
CA ASP A 112 -15.10 -11.53 -7.70
C ASP A 112 -14.57 -11.32 -9.12
N ASP A 113 -14.99 -10.22 -9.73
CA ASP A 113 -14.56 -9.82 -11.07
C ASP A 113 -13.26 -8.99 -11.03
N VAL A 114 -12.81 -8.59 -9.84
CA VAL A 114 -11.70 -7.64 -9.64
C VAL A 114 -10.44 -8.31 -9.12
N GLY A 115 -10.57 -9.46 -8.46
CA GLY A 115 -9.48 -10.18 -7.83
C GLY A 115 -9.16 -9.67 -6.43
N TYR A 116 -10.10 -9.82 -5.48
CA TYR A 116 -9.88 -9.44 -4.10
C TYR A 116 -8.75 -10.24 -3.45
N GLU A 117 -7.75 -9.52 -2.97
CA GLU A 117 -6.57 -10.08 -2.31
C GLU A 117 -6.65 -9.99 -0.79
N LEU A 118 -7.34 -8.98 -0.27
CA LEU A 118 -7.50 -8.71 1.15
C LEU A 118 -8.98 -8.77 1.52
N GLY A 119 -9.25 -9.23 2.73
CA GLY A 119 -10.59 -9.26 3.29
C GLY A 119 -10.56 -9.17 4.80
N VAL A 120 -11.59 -8.57 5.38
CA VAL A 120 -11.82 -8.55 6.83
C VAL A 120 -13.30 -8.46 7.11
N CYS A 121 -13.78 -9.24 8.09
CA CYS A 121 -15.12 -9.09 8.62
C CYS A 121 -15.10 -8.28 9.93
N GLY A 122 -15.88 -7.21 9.94
CA GLY A 122 -16.18 -6.39 11.12
C GLY A 122 -17.58 -6.67 11.65
N GLU A 123 -18.01 -5.94 12.68
CA GLU A 123 -19.35 -6.11 13.28
C GLU A 123 -20.49 -5.70 12.32
N LYS A 124 -20.26 -4.69 11.47
CA LYS A 124 -21.30 -4.12 10.59
C LYS A 124 -21.24 -4.56 9.13
N GLY A 125 -20.12 -5.12 8.69
CA GLY A 125 -19.95 -5.48 7.29
C GLY A 125 -18.63 -6.16 6.99
N VAL A 126 -18.45 -6.54 5.73
CA VAL A 126 -17.22 -7.07 5.18
C VAL A 126 -16.53 -6.01 4.33
N LEU A 127 -15.22 -5.82 4.56
CA LEU A 127 -14.37 -5.01 3.71
C LEU A 127 -13.49 -5.94 2.88
N LEU A 128 -13.48 -5.73 1.58
CA LEU A 128 -12.64 -6.41 0.62
C LEU A 128 -11.74 -5.38 -0.08
N ALA A 129 -10.54 -5.78 -0.44
CA ALA A 129 -9.68 -4.92 -1.24
C ALA A 129 -8.94 -5.71 -2.32
N ALA A 130 -8.88 -5.12 -3.50
CA ALA A 130 -8.09 -5.52 -4.64
C ALA A 130 -6.96 -4.50 -4.86
N LYS A 131 -6.16 -4.69 -5.91
CA LYS A 131 -5.04 -3.77 -6.21
C LYS A 131 -5.48 -2.34 -6.48
N SER A 132 -6.64 -2.16 -7.11
CA SER A 132 -7.12 -0.88 -7.60
C SER A 132 -8.34 -0.33 -6.86
N GLN A 133 -8.95 -1.13 -5.99
CA GLN A 133 -10.18 -0.70 -5.33
C GLN A 133 -10.40 -1.36 -3.97
N ILE A 134 -11.23 -0.71 -3.16
CA ILE A 134 -11.79 -1.25 -1.93
C ILE A 134 -13.31 -1.33 -2.06
N PHE A 135 -13.89 -2.34 -1.46
CA PHE A 135 -15.33 -2.60 -1.49
C PHE A 135 -15.82 -2.95 -0.09
N PHE A 136 -16.87 -2.30 0.36
CA PHE A 136 -17.51 -2.59 1.64
C PHE A 136 -18.95 -3.00 1.43
N LYS A 137 -19.34 -4.12 2.07
CA LYS A 137 -20.70 -4.65 2.07
C LYS A 137 -21.21 -4.78 3.49
N PRO A 138 -22.22 -3.98 3.89
CA PRO A 138 -22.85 -4.12 5.20
C PRO A 138 -23.69 -5.39 5.27
N TYR A 139 -23.85 -5.95 6.49
CA TYR A 139 -24.62 -7.16 6.71
C TYR A 139 -26.12 -6.90 6.71
N GLU A 140 -26.54 -5.82 7.34
CA GLU A 140 -27.93 -5.41 7.51
C GLU A 140 -28.35 -4.44 6.42
N SER A 141 -28.28 -4.87 5.17
CA SER A 141 -28.75 -4.02 4.09
C SER A 141 -29.95 -4.65 3.41
N TRP A 142 -31.10 -4.03 3.61
CA TRP A 142 -32.33 -4.32 2.88
C TRP A 142 -32.33 -3.71 1.48
N THR A 143 -31.40 -2.79 1.20
CA THR A 143 -31.26 -2.12 -0.10
C THR A 143 -29.89 -2.43 -0.68
N LYS A 144 -29.81 -2.65 -1.99
CA LYS A 144 -28.55 -2.83 -2.71
C LYS A 144 -27.65 -1.58 -2.68
N ASP A 145 -28.19 -0.44 -2.26
CA ASP A 145 -27.55 0.87 -2.31
C ASP A 145 -26.69 1.19 -1.08
N SER A 146 -26.54 0.28 -0.14
CA SER A 146 -25.71 0.49 1.05
C SER A 146 -24.29 -0.02 0.92
N GLU A 147 -24.00 -0.82 -0.09
CA GLU A 147 -22.62 -1.19 -0.44
C GLU A 147 -21.94 -0.05 -1.19
N TRP A 148 -20.65 0.09 -1.00
CA TRP A 148 -19.87 1.11 -1.69
C TRP A 148 -18.53 0.59 -2.17
N THR A 149 -18.07 1.16 -3.23
CA THR A 149 -16.75 0.90 -3.83
C THR A 149 -15.99 2.22 -3.94
N LEU A 150 -14.70 2.18 -3.64
CA LEU A 150 -13.80 3.30 -3.87
C LEU A 150 -12.63 2.82 -4.72
N GLU A 151 -12.39 3.49 -5.83
CA GLU A 151 -11.21 3.28 -6.65
C GLU A 151 -10.01 3.98 -6.02
N MET A 152 -8.88 3.27 -6.00
CA MET A 152 -7.60 3.82 -5.54
C MET A 152 -6.90 4.54 -6.70
N SER A 153 -6.06 5.52 -6.37
CA SER A 153 -5.19 6.16 -7.36
C SER A 153 -4.26 5.14 -8.02
N GLU A 154 -3.83 5.39 -9.25
CA GLU A 154 -3.01 4.45 -10.05
C GLU A 154 -1.73 3.98 -9.34
N ASP A 155 -1.09 4.86 -8.57
CA ASP A 155 0.13 4.58 -7.83
C ASP A 155 -0.10 4.08 -6.39
N GLU A 156 -1.33 4.00 -5.94
CA GLU A 156 -1.68 3.66 -4.57
C GLU A 156 -2.46 2.34 -4.51
N ARG A 157 -1.96 1.40 -3.73
CA ARG A 157 -2.58 0.07 -3.57
C ARG A 157 -2.82 -0.24 -2.11
N PRO A 158 -3.96 -0.84 -1.75
CA PRO A 158 -4.18 -1.39 -0.42
C PRO A 158 -3.13 -2.45 -0.08
N THR A 159 -2.58 -2.40 1.13
CA THR A 159 -1.58 -3.37 1.61
C THR A 159 -2.06 -4.18 2.80
N THR A 160 -2.86 -3.58 3.66
CA THR A 160 -3.56 -4.24 4.77
C THR A 160 -4.79 -3.42 5.14
N ILE A 161 -5.83 -4.08 5.62
CA ILE A 161 -7.13 -3.49 5.92
C ILE A 161 -7.64 -3.93 7.30
N ALA A 162 -8.47 -3.11 7.92
CA ALA A 162 -9.13 -3.43 9.18
C ALA A 162 -10.53 -2.80 9.26
N CYS A 163 -11.43 -3.44 10.01
CA CYS A 163 -12.76 -2.91 10.32
C CYS A 163 -12.91 -2.76 11.83
N GLY A 164 -13.29 -1.56 12.28
CA GLY A 164 -13.83 -1.29 13.59
C GLY A 164 -15.37 -1.32 13.55
N ASP A 165 -16.00 -0.77 14.58
CA ASP A 165 -17.48 -0.81 14.68
C ASP A 165 -18.13 0.13 13.67
N ASP A 166 -17.64 1.37 13.57
CA ASP A 166 -18.19 2.42 12.71
C ASP A 166 -17.19 2.97 11.69
N PHE A 167 -16.08 2.28 11.52
CA PHE A 167 -15.06 2.69 10.57
C PHE A 167 -14.39 1.52 9.87
N VAL A 168 -13.82 1.80 8.73
CA VAL A 168 -12.88 0.93 8.03
C VAL A 168 -11.57 1.65 7.80
N ALA A 169 -10.48 0.93 7.90
CA ALA A 169 -9.14 1.47 7.74
C ALA A 169 -8.38 0.71 6.65
N VAL A 170 -7.68 1.44 5.81
CA VAL A 170 -6.91 0.92 4.69
C VAL A 170 -5.51 1.51 4.72
N ALA A 171 -4.50 0.67 4.90
CA ALA A 171 -3.12 1.06 4.71
C ALA A 171 -2.74 0.88 3.24
N THR A 172 -1.89 1.76 2.74
CA THR A 172 -1.55 1.78 1.33
C THR A 172 -0.05 1.67 1.06
N SER A 173 0.31 1.37 -0.18
CA SER A 173 1.70 1.27 -0.63
C SER A 173 2.47 2.59 -0.53
N GLN A 174 1.77 3.72 -0.42
CA GLN A 174 2.33 5.06 -0.24
C GLN A 174 2.48 5.47 1.23
N ASN A 175 2.38 4.51 2.17
CA ASN A 175 2.43 4.71 3.62
C ASN A 175 1.30 5.58 4.18
N PHE A 176 0.21 5.73 3.42
CA PHE A 176 -0.99 6.36 3.95
C PHE A 176 -1.85 5.34 4.69
N LEU A 177 -2.44 5.81 5.77
CA LEU A 177 -3.56 5.18 6.44
C LEU A 177 -4.81 6.01 6.15
N ARG A 178 -5.72 5.45 5.38
CA ARG A 178 -7.00 6.06 5.04
C ARG A 178 -8.09 5.46 5.93
N VAL A 179 -8.82 6.31 6.61
CA VAL A 179 -9.91 5.90 7.48
C VAL A 179 -11.22 6.43 6.91
N PHE A 180 -12.18 5.53 6.76
CA PHE A 180 -13.53 5.83 6.25
C PHE A 180 -14.57 5.44 7.28
N THR A 181 -15.74 6.07 7.19
CA THR A 181 -16.92 5.56 7.88
C THR A 181 -17.39 4.26 7.25
N SER A 182 -18.26 3.49 7.95
CA SER A 182 -18.93 2.33 7.37
C SER A 182 -19.82 2.67 6.16
N TYR A 183 -20.09 3.95 5.92
CA TYR A 183 -20.87 4.47 4.77
C TYR A 183 -20.00 5.01 3.63
N GLY A 184 -18.67 4.84 3.70
CA GLY A 184 -17.75 5.23 2.64
C GLY A 184 -17.24 6.67 2.68
N ALA A 185 -17.64 7.49 3.67
CA ALA A 185 -17.11 8.84 3.82
C ALA A 185 -15.70 8.81 4.41
N GLN A 186 -14.73 9.42 3.73
CA GLN A 186 -13.35 9.50 4.24
C GLN A 186 -13.29 10.44 5.45
N LYS A 187 -12.91 9.90 6.60
CA LYS A 187 -12.77 10.63 7.87
C LYS A 187 -11.40 11.28 8.01
N GLU A 188 -10.35 10.54 7.59
CA GLU A 188 -8.98 10.93 7.88
C GLU A 188 -7.99 10.26 6.93
N VAL A 189 -6.86 10.94 6.69
CA VAL A 189 -5.70 10.39 6.00
C VAL A 189 -4.48 10.73 6.83
N LEU A 190 -3.79 9.70 7.31
CA LEU A 190 -2.57 9.82 8.09
C LEU A 190 -1.39 9.31 7.27
N ASN A 191 -0.28 10.02 7.32
CA ASN A 191 0.97 9.59 6.69
C ASN A 191 1.90 9.01 7.76
N PHE A 192 2.50 7.86 7.46
CA PHE A 192 3.46 7.19 8.33
C PHE A 192 4.89 7.33 7.80
N GLU A 193 5.87 7.35 8.71
CA GLU A 193 7.29 7.50 8.40
C GLU A 193 7.84 6.35 7.54
N GLY A 194 7.20 5.19 7.61
CA GLY A 194 7.58 4.02 6.84
C GLY A 194 6.39 3.10 6.56
N PRO A 195 6.63 1.97 5.89
CA PRO A 195 5.57 1.07 5.48
C PRO A 195 4.76 0.52 6.64
N ILE A 196 3.44 0.60 6.51
CA ILE A 196 2.52 -0.02 7.45
C ILE A 196 2.57 -1.54 7.21
N VAL A 197 2.81 -2.28 8.28
CA VAL A 197 3.02 -3.74 8.23
C VAL A 197 1.71 -4.48 8.48
N SER A 198 0.92 -4.04 9.46
CA SER A 198 -0.38 -4.64 9.74
C SER A 198 -1.31 -3.68 10.46
N LEU A 199 -2.60 -3.94 10.32
CA LEU A 199 -3.69 -3.23 10.99
C LEU A 199 -4.53 -4.21 11.81
N ALA A 200 -5.00 -3.76 12.95
CA ALA A 200 -6.02 -4.46 13.74
C ALA A 200 -6.97 -3.43 14.35
N ALA A 201 -8.26 -3.71 14.31
CA ALA A 201 -9.27 -2.83 14.86
C ALA A 201 -10.19 -3.59 15.82
N SER A 202 -10.67 -2.87 16.84
CA SER A 202 -11.67 -3.36 17.78
C SER A 202 -12.41 -2.17 18.38
N ASN A 203 -13.72 -2.17 18.32
CA ASN A 203 -14.58 -1.03 18.66
C ASN A 203 -14.08 0.23 17.93
N ASP A 204 -13.75 1.30 18.66
CA ASP A 204 -13.23 2.56 18.11
C ASP A 204 -11.69 2.61 18.05
N ALA A 205 -11.01 1.56 18.49
CA ALA A 205 -9.57 1.51 18.53
C ALA A 205 -8.99 0.91 17.24
N LEU A 206 -7.97 1.56 16.68
CA LEU A 206 -7.19 1.09 15.54
C LEU A 206 -5.72 0.97 15.94
N ALA A 207 -5.22 -0.25 15.95
CA ALA A 207 -3.80 -0.53 16.14
C ALA A 207 -3.10 -0.59 14.78
N VAL A 208 -2.01 0.15 14.66
CA VAL A 208 -1.19 0.26 13.45
C VAL A 208 0.22 -0.17 13.80
N CYS A 209 0.70 -1.24 13.17
CA CYS A 209 2.09 -1.64 13.23
C CYS A 209 2.79 -1.18 11.95
N TYR A 210 3.92 -0.48 12.08
CA TYR A 210 4.65 0.07 10.96
C TYR A 210 6.15 0.01 11.17
N ARG A 211 6.94 0.09 10.11
CA ARG A 211 8.39 0.19 10.19
C ARG A 211 8.80 1.63 10.42
N GLU A 212 9.85 1.83 11.22
CA GLU A 212 10.41 3.16 11.44
C GLU A 212 10.98 3.77 10.15
N HIS A 213 11.56 2.91 9.30
CA HIS A 213 12.10 3.30 8.00
C HIS A 213 12.00 2.15 7.00
N PHE A 214 12.08 2.44 5.70
CA PHE A 214 11.98 1.43 4.64
C PHE A 214 13.02 0.31 4.73
N SER A 215 14.23 0.64 5.14
CA SER A 215 15.37 -0.29 5.19
C SER A 215 15.56 -0.96 6.55
N GLU A 216 14.86 -0.50 7.60
CA GLU A 216 15.06 -1.00 8.96
C GLU A 216 14.07 -2.11 9.31
N CYS A 217 14.56 -3.04 10.14
CA CYS A 217 13.72 -4.11 10.69
C CYS A 217 12.95 -3.67 11.95
N LYS A 218 13.24 -2.48 12.49
CA LYS A 218 12.56 -1.96 13.68
C LYS A 218 11.09 -1.72 13.43
N LEU A 219 10.25 -2.23 14.29
CA LEU A 219 8.81 -2.05 14.26
C LEU A 219 8.38 -1.10 15.37
N LYS A 220 7.47 -0.23 15.03
CA LYS A 220 6.73 0.66 15.93
C LYS A 220 5.24 0.33 15.87
N PHE A 221 4.53 0.73 16.89
CA PHE A 221 3.08 0.66 16.87
C PHE A 221 2.45 1.98 17.37
N LYS A 222 1.25 2.24 16.91
CA LYS A 222 0.35 3.26 17.42
C LYS A 222 -1.03 2.63 17.63
N VAL A 223 -1.71 3.07 18.67
CA VAL A 223 -3.12 2.76 18.90
C VAL A 223 -3.89 4.08 18.87
N LEU A 224 -4.75 4.21 17.90
CA LEU A 224 -5.55 5.40 17.63
C LEU A 224 -6.99 5.16 18.13
N ASP A 225 -7.60 6.17 18.74
CA ASP A 225 -9.04 6.25 18.93
C ASP A 225 -9.60 7.00 17.71
N VAL A 226 -10.27 6.27 16.84
CA VAL A 226 -10.76 6.80 15.55
C VAL A 226 -11.94 7.77 15.74
N GLU A 227 -12.76 7.56 16.77
CA GLU A 227 -13.88 8.46 17.06
C GLU A 227 -13.37 9.80 17.57
N LYS A 228 -12.49 9.77 18.56
CA LYS A 228 -11.93 10.99 19.19
C LYS A 228 -10.77 11.60 18.41
N ARG A 229 -10.23 10.90 17.41
CA ARG A 229 -9.07 11.33 16.60
C ARG A 229 -7.84 11.61 17.44
N VAL A 230 -7.54 10.75 18.39
CA VAL A 230 -6.37 10.88 19.28
C VAL A 230 -5.55 9.60 19.30
N GLU A 231 -4.24 9.79 19.44
CA GLU A 231 -3.31 8.70 19.71
C GLU A 231 -3.41 8.33 21.20
N LYS A 232 -3.81 7.09 21.50
CA LYS A 232 -3.87 6.57 22.88
C LYS A 232 -2.55 6.03 23.35
N TYR A 233 -1.87 5.28 22.48
CA TYR A 233 -0.60 4.61 22.80
C TYR A 233 0.29 4.63 21.57
N ALA A 234 1.60 4.75 21.81
CA ALA A 234 2.63 4.54 20.82
C ALA A 234 3.87 3.94 21.46
N GLY A 235 4.65 3.19 20.71
CA GLY A 235 5.87 2.59 21.20
C GLY A 235 6.60 1.73 20.19
N ASN A 236 7.69 1.14 20.64
CA ASN A 236 8.47 0.21 19.85
C ASN A 236 8.02 -1.22 20.14
N ILE A 237 7.98 -2.06 19.11
CA ILE A 237 7.77 -3.50 19.27
C ILE A 237 9.14 -4.12 19.51
N PRO A 238 9.38 -4.73 20.70
CA PRO A 238 10.64 -5.40 20.96
C PRO A 238 10.74 -6.64 20.07
N LEU A 239 11.62 -6.56 19.07
CA LEU A 239 12.02 -7.74 18.32
C LEU A 239 13.23 -8.34 19.01
N SER A 240 13.21 -9.63 19.30
CA SER A 240 14.40 -10.33 19.74
C SER A 240 15.46 -10.16 18.65
N SER A 241 16.58 -9.49 18.98
CA SER A 241 17.76 -9.61 18.13
C SER A 241 18.11 -11.11 18.14
N LEU A 242 18.07 -11.73 16.98
CA LEU A 242 18.78 -12.97 16.77
C LEU A 242 20.25 -12.57 16.97
N ASN A 243 20.76 -12.72 18.16
CA ASN A 243 22.18 -12.73 18.38
C ASN A 243 22.69 -13.85 17.47
N SER A 244 23.39 -13.48 16.43
CA SER A 244 24.32 -14.39 15.81
C SER A 244 25.27 -14.78 16.95
N ASP A 245 25.08 -15.95 17.52
CA ASP A 245 26.10 -16.59 18.29
C ASP A 245 27.30 -16.69 17.35
N GLU A 246 28.23 -15.77 17.49
CA GLU A 246 29.58 -15.94 17.00
C GLU A 246 30.07 -17.17 17.74
N ASP A 247 30.06 -18.29 17.05
CA ASP A 247 30.79 -19.46 17.45
C ASP A 247 32.24 -19.06 17.62
N ASP A 248 32.57 -18.77 18.86
CA ASP A 248 33.92 -18.64 19.35
C ASP A 248 34.53 -20.04 19.27
N ASN A 249 35.09 -20.34 18.12
CA ASN A 249 35.90 -21.54 17.94
C ASN A 249 37.33 -21.20 18.33
N SER A 250 37.62 -21.48 19.59
CA SER A 250 38.99 -21.61 20.12
C SER A 250 39.57 -22.97 19.80
#